data_beb7998c2811000954f429aa8396066a
#
_entry.id   beb7998c2811000954f429aa8396066a
#
_cell.length_a   1.000
_cell.length_b   1.000
_cell.length_c   1.000
_cell.angle_alpha   90.00
_cell.angle_beta   90.00
_cell.angle_gamma   90.00
#
_symmetry.space_group_name_H-M   'P 1'
#
loop_
_entity.id
_entity.type
_entity.pdbx_description
1 polymer ?
#
loop_
_entity_poly.entity_id
_entity_poly.type
_entity_poly.pdbx_seq_one_letter_code
_entity_poly.pdbx_strand_id
1 'polypeptide(L)'
;MSDRLAVRKTYKLYVNGAFPRSESGRTYEVSDAKGGFLANAAEASRKDARDAVVAARGAFATWSGATAYNRGQVLYRVAEVMEGRHAQFCEEVAAGDGRSASRARAAVDAAVDRWVWYAGWTDKLGAVLGGANPVAGPYFDFSLPEPTGVVAVLAPQRSSLLGLVSVLAPVLAGGNTAVVVTSRARPLPAVTLGEVLATSDVPAGVVNLLTGDAGEIGPWLAEHDDVDAVDLTGAPADRAMELERLAAGSIKRVVRPPAEEPDWSADPGLTRLTPFLETKTVWHPIGL
;
A
#
# COMPACT_ATOMS: atom_id res chain seq x y z
N MET A 1 5.90 22.80 38.80
CA MET A 1 6.38 22.45 37.45
C MET A 1 5.40 23.09 36.47
N SER A 2 5.82 24.02 35.63
CA SER A 2 4.91 24.58 34.62
C SER A 2 4.56 23.47 33.65
N ASP A 3 3.26 23.21 33.48
CA ASP A 3 2.76 22.25 32.52
C ASP A 3 3.19 22.69 31.12
N ARG A 4 4.06 21.90 30.46
CA ARG A 4 4.51 22.23 29.11
C ARG A 4 3.31 22.16 28.17
N LEU A 5 3.10 23.20 27.37
CA LEU A 5 2.05 23.21 26.37
C LEU A 5 2.21 21.98 25.40
N ALA A 6 1.16 21.18 25.27
CA ALA A 6 1.14 20.05 24.35
C ALA A 6 1.00 20.58 22.91
N VAL A 7 2.04 20.47 22.11
CA VAL A 7 2.00 20.74 20.66
C VAL A 7 1.54 19.49 19.94
N ARG A 8 0.36 19.55 19.33
CA ARG A 8 -0.23 18.39 18.61
C ARG A 8 0.10 18.44 17.13
N LYS A 9 0.43 17.27 16.57
CA LYS A 9 0.67 17.06 15.13
C LYS A 9 -0.66 17.12 14.37
N THR A 10 -0.67 17.74 13.19
CA THR A 10 -1.77 17.62 12.21
C THR A 10 -1.42 16.52 11.22
N TYR A 11 -2.29 15.53 11.10
CA TYR A 11 -2.11 14.41 10.18
C TYR A 11 -2.71 14.76 8.82
N LYS A 12 -1.82 14.98 7.85
CA LYS A 12 -2.14 15.38 6.48
C LYS A 12 -2.19 14.15 5.56
N LEU A 13 -2.64 14.35 4.32
CA LEU A 13 -2.47 13.36 3.25
C LEU A 13 -0.98 13.21 2.93
N TYR A 14 -0.61 12.11 2.27
CA TYR A 14 0.69 11.96 1.64
C TYR A 14 0.47 11.70 0.15
N VAL A 15 0.76 12.67 -0.71
CA VAL A 15 0.51 12.62 -2.15
C VAL A 15 1.72 13.20 -2.87
N ASN A 16 2.22 12.46 -3.86
CA ASN A 16 3.34 12.88 -4.70
C ASN A 16 4.58 13.31 -3.89
N GLY A 17 4.92 12.55 -2.85
CA GLY A 17 6.08 12.84 -1.98
C GLY A 17 5.90 14.03 -1.03
N ALA A 18 4.73 14.66 -0.98
CA ALA A 18 4.43 15.83 -0.16
C ALA A 18 3.28 15.56 0.83
N PHE A 19 3.11 16.47 1.79
CA PHE A 19 2.06 16.38 2.82
C PHE A 19 1.03 17.50 2.63
N PRO A 20 0.16 17.46 1.63
CA PRO A 20 -0.89 18.44 1.45
C PRO A 20 -2.00 18.28 2.49
N ARG A 21 -2.74 19.35 2.77
CA ARG A 21 -4.07 19.25 3.35
C ARG A 21 -5.03 18.77 2.26
N SER A 22 -6.21 18.23 2.66
CA SER A 22 -7.28 18.02 1.68
C SER A 22 -7.61 19.34 0.98
N GLU A 23 -7.88 19.28 -0.31
CA GLU A 23 -8.25 20.46 -1.10
C GLU A 23 -9.54 21.11 -0.59
N SER A 24 -10.43 20.29 0.01
CA SER A 24 -11.65 20.75 0.67
C SER A 24 -11.40 21.48 2.00
N GLY A 25 -10.20 21.38 2.56
CA GLY A 25 -9.86 21.85 3.91
C GLY A 25 -10.51 21.04 5.04
N ARG A 26 -11.32 20.01 4.73
CA ARG A 26 -12.00 19.19 5.75
C ARG A 26 -11.02 18.33 6.53
N THR A 27 -11.34 18.17 7.81
CA THR A 27 -10.65 17.26 8.73
C THR A 27 -11.68 16.51 9.56
N TYR A 28 -11.27 15.38 10.14
CA TYR A 28 -12.08 14.64 11.10
C TYR A 28 -11.27 14.31 12.35
N GLU A 29 -11.96 14.14 13.46
CA GLU A 29 -11.36 13.76 14.73
C GLU A 29 -11.02 12.28 14.76
N VAL A 30 -9.82 11.96 15.22
CA VAL A 30 -9.34 10.60 15.47
C VAL A 30 -9.31 10.40 16.99
N SER A 31 -9.97 9.36 17.45
CA SER A 31 -10.02 8.98 18.86
C SER A 31 -9.22 7.71 19.13
N ASP A 32 -8.75 7.56 20.35
CA ASP A 32 -8.18 6.31 20.83
C ASP A 32 -9.28 5.24 21.02
N ALA A 33 -8.86 4.02 21.33
CA ALA A 33 -9.77 2.90 21.57
C ALA A 33 -10.74 3.10 22.75
N LYS A 34 -10.53 4.13 23.59
CA LYS A 34 -11.40 4.48 24.72
C LYS A 34 -12.27 5.71 24.45
N GLY A 35 -12.18 6.28 23.23
CA GLY A 35 -12.92 7.47 22.82
C GLY A 35 -12.23 8.80 23.17
N GLY A 36 -11.00 8.75 23.69
CA GLY A 36 -10.20 9.95 23.95
C GLY A 36 -9.67 10.56 22.65
N PHE A 37 -9.67 11.89 22.55
CA PHE A 37 -9.16 12.60 21.38
C PHE A 37 -7.64 12.39 21.20
N LEU A 38 -7.21 11.91 20.03
CA LEU A 38 -5.81 11.76 19.65
C LEU A 38 -5.33 12.90 18.76
N ALA A 39 -6.00 13.12 17.63
CA ALA A 39 -5.57 14.06 16.61
C ALA A 39 -6.71 14.43 15.66
N ASN A 40 -6.43 15.43 14.80
CA ASN A 40 -7.23 15.67 13.59
C ASN A 40 -6.47 15.13 12.38
N ALA A 41 -7.17 14.37 11.53
CA ALA A 41 -6.67 13.89 10.25
C ALA A 41 -7.39 14.59 9.10
N ALA A 42 -6.71 14.75 7.96
CA ALA A 42 -7.32 15.27 6.75
C ALA A 42 -8.43 14.35 6.24
N GLU A 43 -9.55 14.92 5.80
CA GLU A 43 -10.63 14.20 5.12
C GLU A 43 -10.42 14.32 3.62
N ALA A 44 -9.88 13.29 2.98
CA ALA A 44 -9.63 13.29 1.55
C ALA A 44 -10.93 13.39 0.75
N SER A 45 -10.89 14.15 -0.33
CA SER A 45 -11.98 14.30 -1.30
C SER A 45 -11.72 13.45 -2.55
N ARG A 46 -12.69 13.37 -3.46
CA ARG A 46 -12.52 12.78 -4.79
C ARG A 46 -11.44 13.48 -5.61
N LYS A 47 -11.25 14.79 -5.41
CA LYS A 47 -10.19 15.54 -6.10
C LYS A 47 -8.80 15.17 -5.57
N ASP A 48 -8.65 14.98 -4.25
CA ASP A 48 -7.41 14.49 -3.67
C ASP A 48 -7.09 13.08 -4.21
N ALA A 49 -8.12 12.21 -4.33
CA ALA A 49 -7.97 10.88 -4.90
C ALA A 49 -7.55 10.93 -6.39
N ARG A 50 -8.13 11.82 -7.19
CA ARG A 50 -7.71 12.05 -8.58
C ARG A 50 -6.25 12.49 -8.64
N ASP A 51 -5.85 13.46 -7.84
CA ASP A 51 -4.49 13.97 -7.84
C ASP A 51 -3.49 12.89 -7.40
N ALA A 52 -3.90 12.00 -6.48
CA ALA A 52 -3.14 10.81 -6.08
C ALA A 52 -2.99 9.78 -7.22
N VAL A 53 -4.06 9.52 -7.99
CA VAL A 53 -4.00 8.63 -9.17
C VAL A 53 -3.10 9.21 -10.25
N VAL A 54 -3.21 10.50 -10.55
CA VAL A 54 -2.32 11.19 -11.50
C VAL A 54 -0.85 11.08 -11.07
N ALA A 55 -0.56 11.27 -9.78
CA ALA A 55 0.79 11.11 -9.25
C ALA A 55 1.29 9.66 -9.37
N ALA A 56 0.45 8.68 -9.04
CA ALA A 56 0.79 7.26 -9.14
C ALA A 56 1.05 6.85 -10.59
N ARG A 57 0.21 7.28 -11.54
CA ARG A 57 0.39 7.02 -12.97
C ARG A 57 1.67 7.67 -13.49
N GLY A 58 1.95 8.92 -13.09
CA GLY A 58 3.19 9.62 -13.48
C GLY A 58 4.46 8.95 -12.98
N ALA A 59 4.43 8.34 -11.79
CA ALA A 59 5.58 7.64 -11.20
C ALA A 59 5.77 6.21 -11.72
N PHE A 60 4.74 5.59 -12.31
CA PHE A 60 4.73 4.17 -12.65
C PHE A 60 5.89 3.77 -13.58
N ALA A 61 6.12 4.49 -14.67
CA ALA A 61 7.17 4.14 -15.64
C ALA A 61 8.58 4.14 -15.00
N THR A 62 8.85 5.10 -14.12
CA THR A 62 10.13 5.18 -13.42
C THR A 62 10.30 4.04 -12.40
N TRP A 63 9.25 3.75 -11.61
CA TRP A 63 9.30 2.70 -10.59
C TRP A 63 9.32 1.30 -11.20
N SER A 64 8.48 1.01 -12.18
CA SER A 64 8.46 -0.28 -12.88
C SER A 64 9.73 -0.53 -13.68
N GLY A 65 10.31 0.52 -14.27
CA GLY A 65 11.57 0.46 -15.02
C GLY A 65 12.83 0.37 -14.15
N ALA A 66 12.73 0.62 -12.84
CA ALA A 66 13.84 0.40 -11.92
C ALA A 66 14.20 -1.09 -11.85
N THR A 67 15.49 -1.41 -11.72
CA THR A 67 15.89 -2.81 -11.57
C THR A 67 15.25 -3.41 -10.30
N ALA A 68 14.96 -4.70 -10.34
CA ALA A 68 14.41 -5.40 -9.19
C ALA A 68 15.30 -5.26 -7.95
N TYR A 69 16.63 -5.30 -8.15
CA TYR A 69 17.61 -5.07 -7.09
C TYR A 69 17.46 -3.67 -6.48
N ASN A 70 17.38 -2.60 -7.29
CA ASN A 70 17.19 -1.24 -6.77
C ASN A 70 15.87 -1.09 -6.00
N ARG A 71 14.76 -1.67 -6.51
CA ARG A 71 13.50 -1.67 -5.76
C ARG A 71 13.65 -2.34 -4.40
N GLY A 72 14.36 -3.48 -4.34
CA GLY A 72 14.67 -4.16 -3.09
C GLY A 72 15.46 -3.29 -2.11
N GLN A 73 16.48 -2.56 -2.59
CA GLN A 73 17.26 -1.63 -1.77
C GLN A 73 16.37 -0.50 -1.19
N VAL A 74 15.48 0.07 -2.00
CA VAL A 74 14.56 1.12 -1.54
C VAL A 74 13.58 0.57 -0.49
N LEU A 75 13.00 -0.62 -0.70
CA LEU A 75 12.10 -1.24 0.28
C LEU A 75 12.83 -1.62 1.58
N TYR A 76 14.08 -2.06 1.50
CA TYR A 76 14.90 -2.30 2.68
C TYR A 76 15.18 -0.99 3.43
N ARG A 77 15.43 0.10 2.70
CA ARG A 77 15.59 1.43 3.31
C ARG A 77 14.33 1.91 4.04
N VAL A 78 13.14 1.56 3.55
CA VAL A 78 11.88 1.81 4.29
C VAL A 78 11.91 1.10 5.64
N ALA A 79 12.34 -0.16 5.70
CA ALA A 79 12.47 -0.89 6.96
C ALA A 79 13.45 -0.20 7.93
N GLU A 80 14.63 0.22 7.45
CA GLU A 80 15.64 0.92 8.28
C GLU A 80 15.09 2.22 8.88
N VAL A 81 14.44 3.07 8.06
CA VAL A 81 13.89 4.34 8.54
C VAL A 81 12.71 4.09 9.49
N MET A 82 11.91 3.07 9.23
CA MET A 82 10.81 2.68 10.10
C MET A 82 11.31 2.19 11.46
N GLU A 83 12.39 1.39 11.49
CA GLU A 83 13.06 0.95 12.73
C GLU A 83 13.55 2.15 13.54
N GLY A 84 14.11 3.18 12.89
CA GLY A 84 14.51 4.42 13.55
C GLY A 84 13.36 5.19 14.22
N ARG A 85 12.11 4.90 13.85
CA ARG A 85 10.88 5.49 14.43
C ARG A 85 10.04 4.48 15.21
N HIS A 86 10.61 3.34 15.56
CA HIS A 86 9.92 2.23 16.19
C HIS A 86 9.06 2.64 17.40
N ALA A 87 9.59 3.46 18.32
CA ALA A 87 8.87 3.92 19.51
C ALA A 87 7.61 4.70 19.15
N GLN A 88 7.70 5.62 18.17
CA GLN A 88 6.55 6.39 17.70
C GLN A 88 5.45 5.48 17.12
N PHE A 89 5.81 4.52 16.28
CA PHE A 89 4.85 3.55 15.75
C PHE A 89 4.19 2.72 16.85
N CYS A 90 4.96 2.29 17.86
CA CYS A 90 4.41 1.55 19.01
C CYS A 90 3.36 2.39 19.77
N GLU A 91 3.61 3.66 20.00
CA GLU A 91 2.66 4.58 20.66
C GLU A 91 1.38 4.75 19.82
N GLU A 92 1.52 5.01 18.52
CA GLU A 92 0.38 5.23 17.62
C GLU A 92 -0.46 3.95 17.45
N VAL A 93 0.16 2.78 17.30
CA VAL A 93 -0.52 1.48 17.21
C VAL A 93 -1.19 1.13 18.55
N ALA A 94 -0.53 1.34 19.69
CA ALA A 94 -1.13 1.09 20.99
C ALA A 94 -2.38 1.95 21.22
N ALA A 95 -2.30 3.23 20.91
CA ALA A 95 -3.40 4.18 21.08
C ALA A 95 -4.56 3.90 20.11
N GLY A 96 -4.28 3.77 18.82
CA GLY A 96 -5.30 3.61 17.78
C GLY A 96 -5.95 2.23 17.78
N ASP A 97 -5.15 1.17 17.84
CA ASP A 97 -5.66 -0.23 17.81
C ASP A 97 -6.15 -0.71 19.19
N GLY A 98 -5.91 0.05 20.27
CA GLY A 98 -6.26 -0.34 21.63
C GLY A 98 -5.45 -1.55 22.12
N ARG A 99 -4.22 -1.73 21.61
CA ARG A 99 -3.36 -2.86 21.97
C ARG A 99 -2.55 -2.57 23.23
N SER A 100 -2.20 -3.62 23.98
CA SER A 100 -1.17 -3.50 25.03
C SER A 100 0.18 -3.12 24.40
N ALA A 101 1.08 -2.48 25.17
CA ALA A 101 2.40 -2.07 24.69
C ALA A 101 3.20 -3.23 24.06
N SER A 102 3.12 -4.45 24.66
CA SER A 102 3.79 -5.63 24.12
C SER A 102 3.21 -6.08 22.77
N ARG A 103 1.88 -6.06 22.60
CA ARG A 103 1.22 -6.41 21.35
C ARG A 103 1.43 -5.35 20.27
N ALA A 104 1.48 -4.07 20.64
CA ALA A 104 1.80 -2.99 19.73
C ALA A 104 3.25 -3.12 19.22
N ARG A 105 4.21 -3.37 20.12
CA ARG A 105 5.60 -3.66 19.76
C ARG A 105 5.69 -4.82 18.79
N ALA A 106 5.10 -5.97 19.10
CA ALA A 106 5.13 -7.14 18.22
C ALA A 106 4.53 -6.86 16.83
N ALA A 107 3.49 -6.02 16.74
CA ALA A 107 2.91 -5.63 15.45
C ALA A 107 3.84 -4.70 14.66
N VAL A 108 4.58 -3.81 15.33
CA VAL A 108 5.58 -2.93 14.69
C VAL A 108 6.78 -3.75 14.22
N ASP A 109 7.33 -4.63 15.08
CA ASP A 109 8.43 -5.54 14.75
C ASP A 109 8.07 -6.36 13.48
N ALA A 110 6.88 -6.98 13.47
CA ALA A 110 6.39 -7.74 12.32
C ALA A 110 6.19 -6.87 11.06
N ALA A 111 5.84 -5.59 11.20
CA ALA A 111 5.69 -4.69 10.06
C ALA A 111 7.06 -4.30 9.46
N VAL A 112 8.09 -4.10 10.28
CA VAL A 112 9.48 -3.90 9.82
C VAL A 112 9.98 -5.15 9.10
N ASP A 113 9.83 -6.32 9.73
CA ASP A 113 10.21 -7.61 9.13
C ASP A 113 9.49 -7.84 7.80
N ARG A 114 8.23 -7.39 7.66
CA ARG A 114 7.45 -7.50 6.45
C ARG A 114 8.04 -6.70 5.29
N TRP A 115 8.54 -5.49 5.55
CA TRP A 115 9.27 -4.72 4.54
C TRP A 115 10.54 -5.44 4.09
N VAL A 116 11.33 -5.97 5.04
CA VAL A 116 12.54 -6.74 4.74
C VAL A 116 12.22 -7.97 3.91
N TRP A 117 11.15 -8.70 4.28
CA TRP A 117 10.73 -9.90 3.56
C TRP A 117 10.37 -9.58 2.10
N TYR A 118 9.54 -8.56 1.85
CA TYR A 118 9.17 -8.18 0.48
C TYR A 118 10.33 -7.56 -0.29
N ALA A 119 11.23 -6.84 0.34
CA ALA A 119 12.48 -6.37 -0.27
C ALA A 119 13.30 -7.54 -0.81
N GLY A 120 13.39 -8.64 -0.03
CA GLY A 120 14.09 -9.86 -0.42
C GLY A 120 13.45 -10.63 -1.58
N TRP A 121 12.20 -10.33 -1.95
CA TRP A 121 11.50 -11.00 -3.05
C TRP A 121 11.59 -10.26 -4.39
N THR A 122 11.95 -9.02 -4.43
CA THR A 122 11.92 -8.21 -5.66
C THR A 122 12.72 -8.83 -6.80
N ASP A 123 13.92 -9.33 -6.54
CA ASP A 123 14.83 -9.92 -7.53
C ASP A 123 14.57 -11.42 -7.80
N LYS A 124 13.65 -12.04 -7.06
CA LYS A 124 13.32 -13.47 -7.18
C LYS A 124 12.05 -13.72 -7.98
N LEU A 125 11.20 -12.69 -8.16
CA LEU A 125 9.90 -12.84 -8.84
C LEU A 125 10.05 -13.42 -10.24
N GLY A 126 11.01 -12.94 -11.03
CA GLY A 126 11.27 -13.44 -12.38
C GLY A 126 11.68 -14.90 -12.42
N ALA A 127 12.44 -15.37 -11.42
CA ALA A 127 12.90 -16.76 -11.35
C ALA A 127 11.82 -17.72 -10.85
N VAL A 128 10.92 -17.25 -9.96
CA VAL A 128 9.91 -18.10 -9.30
C VAL A 128 8.59 -18.14 -10.09
N LEU A 129 8.20 -17.02 -10.69
CA LEU A 129 6.93 -16.87 -11.41
C LEU A 129 7.11 -16.86 -12.94
N GLY A 130 8.37 -16.74 -13.42
CA GLY A 130 8.70 -16.84 -14.83
C GLY A 130 9.25 -18.22 -15.19
N GLY A 131 9.52 -18.45 -16.46
CA GLY A 131 10.09 -19.71 -16.95
C GLY A 131 10.13 -19.81 -18.45
N ALA A 132 10.87 -20.83 -18.95
CA ALA A 132 10.85 -21.21 -20.35
C ALA A 132 9.66 -22.10 -20.62
N ASN A 133 8.94 -21.83 -21.72
CA ASN A 133 7.76 -22.59 -22.11
C ASN A 133 8.14 -23.60 -23.20
N PRO A 134 7.65 -24.85 -23.14
CA PRO A 134 7.87 -25.83 -24.20
C PRO A 134 7.03 -25.47 -25.43
N VAL A 135 7.69 -25.37 -26.60
CA VAL A 135 7.04 -25.07 -27.87
C VAL A 135 7.52 -26.00 -28.97
N ALA A 136 6.62 -26.36 -29.89
CA ALA A 136 6.95 -27.17 -31.05
C ALA A 136 7.40 -26.27 -32.22
N GLY A 137 8.69 -25.90 -32.25
CA GLY A 137 9.24 -25.06 -33.30
C GLY A 137 10.56 -24.39 -32.90
N PRO A 138 11.22 -23.70 -33.84
CA PRO A 138 12.52 -23.06 -33.61
C PRO A 138 12.37 -21.73 -32.86
N TYR A 139 11.79 -21.78 -31.66
CA TYR A 139 11.60 -20.62 -30.79
C TYR A 139 12.11 -20.87 -29.40
N PHE A 140 12.75 -19.87 -28.82
CA PHE A 140 12.91 -19.76 -27.37
C PHE A 140 11.74 -18.95 -26.84
N ASP A 141 10.81 -19.62 -26.17
CA ASP A 141 9.63 -19.01 -25.58
C ASP A 141 9.82 -18.92 -24.07
N PHE A 142 9.60 -17.77 -23.51
CA PHE A 142 9.69 -17.55 -22.07
C PHE A 142 8.65 -16.55 -21.57
N SER A 143 8.21 -16.78 -20.33
CA SER A 143 7.28 -15.91 -19.64
C SER A 143 7.95 -15.21 -18.46
N LEU A 144 7.66 -13.94 -18.27
CA LEU A 144 8.14 -13.12 -17.14
C LEU A 144 6.96 -12.38 -16.50
N PRO A 145 6.98 -12.22 -15.17
CA PRO A 145 6.02 -11.34 -14.49
C PRO A 145 6.38 -9.87 -14.74
N GLU A 146 5.36 -9.07 -15.06
CA GLU A 146 5.45 -7.59 -15.16
C GLU A 146 4.43 -6.94 -14.21
N PRO A 147 4.68 -5.73 -13.71
CA PRO A 147 3.71 -5.03 -12.88
C PRO A 147 2.44 -4.67 -13.67
N THR A 148 1.29 -4.79 -13.02
CA THR A 148 -0.02 -4.44 -13.61
C THR A 148 -0.16 -2.93 -13.84
N GLY A 149 0.32 -2.08 -12.91
CA GLY A 149 0.21 -0.63 -13.04
C GLY A 149 -0.06 0.11 -11.74
N VAL A 150 -1.10 0.94 -11.73
CA VAL A 150 -1.58 1.67 -10.55
C VAL A 150 -2.57 0.80 -9.77
N VAL A 151 -2.28 0.56 -8.51
CA VAL A 151 -3.12 -0.24 -7.62
C VAL A 151 -3.80 0.65 -6.59
N ALA A 152 -5.13 0.68 -6.59
CA ALA A 152 -5.90 1.28 -5.51
C ALA A 152 -6.06 0.26 -4.38
N VAL A 153 -5.74 0.65 -3.15
CA VAL A 153 -5.78 -0.23 -1.98
C VAL A 153 -6.74 0.34 -0.94
N LEU A 154 -7.78 -0.40 -0.60
CA LEU A 154 -8.56 -0.14 0.60
C LEU A 154 -7.92 -0.90 1.75
N ALA A 155 -7.17 -0.19 2.60
CA ALA A 155 -6.34 -0.80 3.63
C ALA A 155 -7.17 -1.46 4.74
N PRO A 156 -6.66 -2.52 5.38
CA PRO A 156 -7.28 -3.15 6.53
C PRO A 156 -7.67 -2.15 7.62
N GLN A 157 -8.89 -2.26 8.14
CA GLN A 157 -9.43 -1.26 9.07
C GLN A 157 -9.04 -1.51 10.53
N ARG A 158 -8.69 -2.76 10.92
CA ARG A 158 -8.40 -3.14 12.30
C ARG A 158 -6.91 -3.25 12.61
N SER A 159 -6.06 -3.47 11.60
CA SER A 159 -4.60 -3.56 11.71
C SER A 159 -3.99 -2.34 11.01
N SER A 160 -3.85 -1.25 11.76
CA SER A 160 -3.52 0.07 11.24
C SER A 160 -2.12 0.19 10.60
N LEU A 161 -1.17 -0.64 11.02
CA LEU A 161 0.20 -0.66 10.51
C LEU A 161 0.55 -1.98 9.84
N LEU A 162 0.56 -3.10 10.57
CA LEU A 162 0.99 -4.39 10.02
C LEU A 162 0.11 -4.85 8.86
N GLY A 163 -1.22 -4.68 8.97
CA GLY A 163 -2.16 -4.96 7.88
C GLY A 163 -1.91 -4.04 6.67
N LEU A 164 -1.70 -2.74 6.91
CA LEU A 164 -1.37 -1.78 5.86
C LEU A 164 -0.07 -2.17 5.13
N VAL A 165 1.00 -2.44 5.85
CA VAL A 165 2.29 -2.86 5.26
C VAL A 165 2.12 -4.17 4.49
N SER A 166 1.34 -5.12 5.01
CA SER A 166 1.12 -6.42 4.39
C SER A 166 0.36 -6.36 3.06
N VAL A 167 -0.43 -5.31 2.81
CA VAL A 167 -1.10 -5.08 1.51
C VAL A 167 -0.31 -4.13 0.61
N LEU A 168 0.46 -3.19 1.14
CA LEU A 168 1.20 -2.20 0.37
C LEU A 168 2.55 -2.73 -0.15
N ALA A 169 3.34 -3.37 0.72
CA ALA A 169 4.70 -3.79 0.37
C ALA A 169 4.75 -4.77 -0.84
N PRO A 170 3.84 -5.76 -0.98
CA PRO A 170 3.82 -6.64 -2.16
C PRO A 170 3.50 -5.89 -3.47
N VAL A 171 2.64 -4.88 -3.42
CA VAL A 171 2.33 -4.02 -4.59
C VAL A 171 3.62 -3.36 -5.09
N LEU A 172 4.38 -2.76 -4.18
CA LEU A 172 5.63 -2.06 -4.52
C LEU A 172 6.74 -3.03 -4.95
N ALA A 173 6.87 -4.18 -4.29
CA ALA A 173 7.85 -5.21 -4.64
C ALA A 173 7.65 -5.70 -6.08
N GLY A 174 6.40 -5.85 -6.51
CA GLY A 174 6.04 -6.19 -7.89
C GLY A 174 6.36 -5.10 -8.92
N GLY A 175 6.68 -3.88 -8.49
CA GLY A 175 6.96 -2.74 -9.38
C GLY A 175 5.73 -1.87 -9.70
N ASN A 176 4.61 -2.08 -9.00
CA ASN A 176 3.41 -1.26 -9.12
C ASN A 176 3.52 0.02 -8.30
N THR A 177 2.70 1.01 -8.61
CA THR A 177 2.46 2.19 -7.78
C THR A 177 1.13 2.06 -7.03
N ALA A 178 0.96 2.81 -5.94
CA ALA A 178 -0.19 2.65 -5.06
C ALA A 178 -0.90 3.97 -4.71
N VAL A 179 -2.24 3.91 -4.70
CA VAL A 179 -3.12 4.88 -4.06
C VAL A 179 -3.86 4.15 -2.93
N VAL A 180 -3.57 4.49 -1.69
CA VAL A 180 -4.06 3.78 -0.52
C VAL A 180 -5.05 4.63 0.23
N VAL A 181 -6.27 4.13 0.42
CA VAL A 181 -7.22 4.68 1.40
C VAL A 181 -6.98 3.97 2.73
N THR A 182 -6.48 4.70 3.71
CA THR A 182 -6.04 4.15 4.99
C THR A 182 -7.24 3.87 5.92
N SER A 183 -7.00 3.21 7.05
CA SER A 183 -8.06 3.05 8.06
C SER A 183 -8.55 4.42 8.52
N ARG A 184 -9.87 4.67 8.38
CA ARG A 184 -10.48 5.93 8.84
C ARG A 184 -10.34 6.11 10.34
N ALA A 185 -10.63 5.07 11.11
CA ALA A 185 -10.60 5.14 12.57
C ALA A 185 -9.16 5.19 13.13
N ARG A 186 -8.16 4.76 12.37
CA ARG A 186 -6.78 4.53 12.85
C ARG A 186 -5.73 4.99 11.85
N PRO A 187 -5.78 6.26 11.39
CA PRO A 187 -4.94 6.74 10.28
C PRO A 187 -3.51 7.10 10.70
N LEU A 188 -3.23 7.26 12.01
CA LEU A 188 -1.98 7.84 12.49
C LEU A 188 -0.73 7.08 12.01
N PRO A 189 -0.64 5.75 12.18
CA PRO A 189 0.52 4.99 11.72
C PRO A 189 0.73 5.07 10.20
N ALA A 190 -0.35 5.18 9.42
CA ALA A 190 -0.24 5.33 7.97
C ALA A 190 0.38 6.66 7.55
N VAL A 191 0.00 7.77 8.21
CA VAL A 191 0.61 9.09 7.92
C VAL A 191 2.07 9.13 8.36
N THR A 192 2.40 8.52 9.50
CA THR A 192 3.79 8.37 9.96
C THR A 192 4.59 7.47 9.00
N LEU A 193 3.98 6.42 8.42
CA LEU A 193 4.60 5.66 7.33
C LEU A 193 4.85 6.54 6.09
N GLY A 194 3.94 7.46 5.76
CA GLY A 194 4.19 8.45 4.71
C GLY A 194 5.46 9.28 4.94
N GLU A 195 5.75 9.66 6.20
CA GLU A 195 7.00 10.36 6.54
C GLU A 195 8.23 9.45 6.40
N VAL A 196 8.10 8.16 6.70
CA VAL A 196 9.14 7.16 6.43
C VAL A 196 9.38 7.05 4.93
N LEU A 197 8.33 6.89 4.11
CA LEU A 197 8.43 6.79 2.66
C LEU A 197 9.09 8.02 2.04
N ALA A 198 8.74 9.22 2.51
CA ALA A 198 9.32 10.49 2.06
C ALA A 198 10.84 10.62 2.35
N THR A 199 11.38 9.80 3.24
CA THR A 199 12.79 9.83 3.66
C THR A 199 13.54 8.53 3.41
N SER A 200 12.97 7.64 2.59
CA SER A 200 13.51 6.31 2.29
C SER A 200 13.81 6.09 0.81
N ASP A 201 14.10 7.15 0.07
CA ASP A 201 14.38 7.12 -1.37
C ASP A 201 13.25 6.55 -2.24
N VAL A 202 12.02 6.40 -1.70
CA VAL A 202 10.83 6.07 -2.48
C VAL A 202 10.49 7.25 -3.38
N PRO A 203 10.47 7.08 -4.72
CA PRO A 203 10.20 8.20 -5.61
C PRO A 203 8.80 8.80 -5.36
N ALA A 204 8.71 10.12 -5.50
CA ALA A 204 7.44 10.83 -5.36
C ALA A 204 6.37 10.22 -6.29
N GLY A 205 5.15 10.03 -5.79
CA GLY A 205 4.04 9.45 -6.52
C GLY A 205 3.97 7.92 -6.48
N VAL A 206 5.05 7.20 -6.16
CA VAL A 206 5.02 5.71 -6.08
C VAL A 206 4.02 5.24 -5.03
N VAL A 207 3.91 5.94 -3.90
CA VAL A 207 2.90 5.70 -2.87
C VAL A 207 2.17 6.99 -2.58
N ASN A 208 0.85 6.91 -2.52
CA ASN A 208 -0.03 8.01 -2.12
C ASN A 208 -0.98 7.50 -1.05
N LEU A 209 -1.00 8.15 0.12
CA LEU A 209 -1.81 7.76 1.26
C LEU A 209 -2.91 8.80 1.50
N LEU A 210 -4.14 8.35 1.44
CA LEU A 210 -5.34 9.15 1.65
C LEU A 210 -6.00 8.74 2.95
N THR A 211 -6.17 9.69 3.87
CA THR A 211 -7.00 9.51 5.06
C THR A 211 -8.43 9.95 4.76
N GLY A 212 -9.44 9.31 5.32
CA GLY A 212 -10.84 9.64 5.09
C GLY A 212 -11.74 8.42 4.90
N ASP A 213 -12.88 8.63 4.26
CA ASP A 213 -13.91 7.61 4.11
C ASP A 213 -13.72 6.76 2.84
N ALA A 214 -13.37 5.49 3.04
CA ALA A 214 -13.29 4.52 1.95
C ALA A 214 -14.63 4.31 1.24
N GLY A 215 -15.75 4.52 1.90
CA GLY A 215 -17.09 4.47 1.29
C GLY A 215 -17.34 5.59 0.29
N GLU A 216 -16.72 6.77 0.47
CA GLU A 216 -16.80 7.90 -0.46
C GLU A 216 -15.79 7.78 -1.60
N ILE A 217 -14.55 7.41 -1.29
CA ILE A 217 -13.43 7.42 -2.24
C ILE A 217 -13.32 6.10 -3.00
N GLY A 218 -13.62 4.97 -2.37
CA GLY A 218 -13.45 3.63 -2.93
C GLY A 218 -14.19 3.40 -4.25
N PRO A 219 -15.48 3.73 -4.38
CA PRO A 219 -16.22 3.60 -5.63
C PRO A 219 -15.58 4.38 -6.78
N TRP A 220 -15.13 5.59 -6.50
CA TRP A 220 -14.49 6.43 -7.51
C TRP A 220 -13.15 5.85 -7.97
N LEU A 221 -12.32 5.32 -7.05
CA LEU A 221 -11.07 4.64 -7.40
C LEU A 221 -11.33 3.34 -8.18
N ALA A 222 -12.37 2.59 -7.79
CA ALA A 222 -12.73 1.36 -8.49
C ALA A 222 -13.20 1.60 -9.93
N GLU A 223 -13.81 2.74 -10.22
CA GLU A 223 -14.28 3.12 -11.56
C GLU A 223 -13.20 3.83 -12.40
N HIS A 224 -12.16 4.42 -11.79
CA HIS A 224 -11.21 5.31 -12.47
C HIS A 224 -10.35 4.56 -13.51
N ASP A 225 -10.34 5.04 -14.75
CA ASP A 225 -9.65 4.38 -15.88
C ASP A 225 -8.13 4.21 -15.68
N ASP A 226 -7.47 5.17 -15.02
CA ASP A 226 -6.03 5.09 -14.72
C ASP A 226 -5.67 4.24 -13.49
N VAL A 227 -6.63 3.51 -12.93
CA VAL A 227 -6.41 2.47 -11.93
C VAL A 227 -6.48 1.13 -12.62
N ASP A 228 -5.43 0.30 -12.52
CA ASP A 228 -5.32 -0.99 -13.22
C ASP A 228 -5.75 -2.16 -12.33
N ALA A 229 -5.70 -1.98 -11.01
CA ALA A 229 -6.10 -3.01 -10.06
C ALA A 229 -6.64 -2.41 -8.76
N VAL A 230 -7.48 -3.17 -8.05
CA VAL A 230 -8.02 -2.78 -6.75
C VAL A 230 -7.81 -3.90 -5.71
N ASP A 231 -7.24 -3.54 -4.57
CA ASP A 231 -7.20 -4.39 -3.37
C ASP A 231 -8.31 -3.97 -2.42
N LEU A 232 -9.33 -4.80 -2.32
CA LEU A 232 -10.49 -4.59 -1.47
C LEU A 232 -10.35 -5.22 -0.08
N THR A 233 -9.14 -5.57 0.35
CA THR A 233 -8.92 -6.29 1.63
C THR A 233 -9.55 -5.59 2.83
N GLY A 234 -9.59 -4.26 2.85
CA GLY A 234 -10.21 -3.48 3.93
C GLY A 234 -11.61 -2.95 3.59
N ALA A 235 -12.18 -3.35 2.46
CA ALA A 235 -13.53 -2.95 2.10
C ALA A 235 -14.58 -3.66 2.99
N PRO A 236 -15.70 -2.98 3.33
CA PRO A 236 -16.84 -3.65 3.93
C PRO A 236 -17.37 -4.75 2.99
N ALA A 237 -17.68 -5.93 3.56
CA ALA A 237 -18.09 -7.10 2.77
C ALA A 237 -19.37 -6.82 1.93
N ASP A 238 -20.29 -6.02 2.43
CA ASP A 238 -21.53 -5.59 1.76
C ASP A 238 -21.27 -4.65 0.58
N ARG A 239 -20.10 -3.98 0.52
CA ARG A 239 -19.72 -3.08 -0.57
C ARG A 239 -18.83 -3.76 -1.63
N ALA A 240 -18.28 -4.94 -1.33
CA ALA A 240 -17.32 -5.62 -2.21
C ALA A 240 -17.89 -5.86 -3.63
N MET A 241 -19.12 -6.36 -3.73
CA MET A 241 -19.78 -6.66 -5.02
C MET A 241 -20.00 -5.38 -5.86
N GLU A 242 -20.35 -4.26 -5.23
CA GLU A 242 -20.48 -2.96 -5.91
C GLU A 242 -19.13 -2.51 -6.49
N LEU A 243 -18.06 -2.58 -5.66
CA LEU A 243 -16.71 -2.18 -6.06
C LEU A 243 -16.15 -3.08 -7.18
N GLU A 244 -16.40 -4.38 -7.12
CA GLU A 244 -16.04 -5.30 -8.20
C GLU A 244 -16.75 -4.97 -9.51
N ARG A 245 -18.05 -4.63 -9.45
CA ARG A 245 -18.81 -4.24 -10.63
C ARG A 245 -18.29 -2.94 -11.26
N LEU A 246 -17.91 -1.96 -10.45
CA LEU A 246 -17.29 -0.73 -10.93
C LEU A 246 -15.93 -1.01 -11.56
N ALA A 247 -15.12 -1.86 -10.94
CA ALA A 247 -13.81 -2.26 -11.45
C ALA A 247 -13.89 -3.00 -12.79
N ALA A 248 -14.96 -3.75 -13.05
CA ALA A 248 -15.16 -4.49 -14.29
C ALA A 248 -15.30 -3.58 -15.52
N GLY A 249 -15.69 -2.32 -15.34
CA GLY A 249 -15.85 -1.34 -16.44
C GLY A 249 -14.59 -1.11 -17.27
N SER A 250 -13.41 -1.26 -16.67
CA SER A 250 -12.10 -1.15 -17.34
C SER A 250 -11.19 -2.37 -17.09
N ILE A 251 -11.78 -3.54 -16.82
CA ILE A 251 -11.10 -4.84 -16.74
C ILE A 251 -9.97 -4.85 -15.69
N LYS A 252 -10.21 -4.23 -14.54
CA LYS A 252 -9.22 -4.21 -13.45
C LYS A 252 -9.06 -5.58 -12.77
N ARG A 253 -7.87 -5.85 -12.28
CA ARG A 253 -7.65 -6.95 -11.34
C ARG A 253 -8.26 -6.59 -9.98
N VAL A 254 -8.88 -7.57 -9.34
CA VAL A 254 -9.54 -7.37 -8.05
C VAL A 254 -9.06 -8.41 -7.05
N VAL A 255 -8.54 -7.94 -5.91
CA VAL A 255 -8.35 -8.76 -4.72
C VAL A 255 -9.56 -8.55 -3.81
N ARG A 256 -10.32 -9.60 -3.57
CA ARG A 256 -11.53 -9.56 -2.75
C ARG A 256 -11.21 -9.43 -1.27
N PRO A 257 -12.12 -8.83 -0.47
CA PRO A 257 -11.97 -8.85 0.96
C PRO A 257 -11.99 -10.31 1.46
N PRO A 258 -11.12 -10.67 2.40
CA PRO A 258 -11.14 -11.99 3.01
C PRO A 258 -12.41 -12.16 3.86
N ALA A 259 -12.91 -13.41 3.97
CA ALA A 259 -14.09 -13.72 4.79
C ALA A 259 -13.87 -13.39 6.27
N GLU A 260 -12.65 -13.57 6.75
CA GLU A 260 -12.20 -13.19 8.08
C GLU A 260 -10.90 -12.39 7.97
N GLU A 261 -10.64 -11.49 8.93
CA GLU A 261 -9.39 -10.75 8.95
C GLU A 261 -8.21 -11.72 9.09
N PRO A 262 -7.21 -11.65 8.18
CA PRO A 262 -6.06 -12.55 8.24
C PRO A 262 -5.25 -12.35 9.53
N ASP A 263 -4.59 -13.42 9.96
CA ASP A 263 -3.49 -13.28 10.91
C ASP A 263 -2.30 -12.61 10.18
N TRP A 264 -2.20 -11.30 10.34
CA TRP A 264 -1.15 -10.52 9.71
C TRP A 264 0.26 -10.85 10.25
N SER A 265 0.37 -11.53 11.40
CA SER A 265 1.67 -11.96 11.96
C SER A 265 2.19 -13.25 11.33
N ALA A 266 1.34 -14.02 10.65
CA ALA A 266 1.73 -15.24 9.97
C ALA A 266 2.69 -14.96 8.79
N ASP A 267 3.40 -16.01 8.34
CA ASP A 267 4.23 -15.94 7.13
C ASP A 267 3.38 -15.42 5.94
N PRO A 268 3.82 -14.36 5.25
CA PRO A 268 3.05 -13.75 4.17
C PRO A 268 2.88 -14.67 2.94
N GLY A 269 3.76 -15.62 2.71
CA GLY A 269 3.76 -16.44 1.50
C GLY A 269 3.83 -15.61 0.21
N LEU A 270 3.62 -16.23 -0.94
CA LEU A 270 3.69 -15.57 -2.25
C LEU A 270 2.33 -15.06 -2.76
N THR A 271 1.24 -15.41 -2.08
CA THR A 271 -0.12 -15.16 -2.57
C THR A 271 -0.47 -13.68 -2.76
N ARG A 272 0.18 -12.78 -2.02
CA ARG A 272 -0.05 -11.33 -2.16
C ARG A 272 0.86 -10.66 -3.19
N LEU A 273 1.87 -11.36 -3.71
CA LEU A 273 2.74 -10.83 -4.78
C LEU A 273 2.13 -11.01 -6.17
N THR A 274 1.41 -12.12 -6.38
CA THR A 274 0.92 -12.50 -7.71
C THR A 274 -0.28 -11.72 -8.23
N PRO A 275 -1.23 -11.22 -7.41
CA PRO A 275 -2.46 -10.61 -7.91
C PRO A 275 -2.24 -9.36 -8.79
N PHE A 276 -1.13 -8.65 -8.57
CA PHE A 276 -0.81 -7.40 -9.26
C PHE A 276 0.37 -7.57 -10.24
N LEU A 277 0.52 -8.78 -10.79
CA LEU A 277 1.50 -9.10 -11.82
C LEU A 277 0.80 -9.63 -13.07
N GLU A 278 1.21 -9.11 -14.23
CA GLU A 278 0.85 -9.62 -15.53
C GLU A 278 1.89 -10.65 -16.00
N THR A 279 1.48 -11.61 -16.81
CA THR A 279 2.41 -12.54 -17.44
C THR A 279 2.69 -12.08 -18.86
N LYS A 280 3.93 -11.68 -19.13
CA LYS A 280 4.39 -11.38 -20.49
C LYS A 280 5.12 -12.58 -21.06
N THR A 281 4.62 -13.11 -22.18
CA THR A 281 5.27 -14.20 -22.90
C THR A 281 5.96 -13.65 -24.15
N VAL A 282 7.24 -14.01 -24.32
CA VAL A 282 8.08 -13.58 -25.44
C VAL A 282 8.48 -14.79 -26.28
N TRP A 283 8.17 -14.71 -27.57
CA TRP A 283 8.57 -15.67 -28.58
C TRP A 283 9.81 -15.16 -29.32
N HIS A 284 10.96 -15.75 -29.03
CA HIS A 284 12.21 -15.37 -29.67
C HIS A 284 12.62 -16.40 -30.70
N PRO A 285 12.68 -16.08 -32.02
CA PRO A 285 13.12 -17.04 -33.03
C PRO A 285 14.55 -17.48 -32.76
N ILE A 286 14.76 -18.82 -32.74
CA ILE A 286 16.09 -19.40 -32.71
C ILE A 286 16.50 -19.58 -34.18
N GLY A 287 17.55 -18.90 -34.64
CA GLY A 287 18.06 -19.04 -35.99
C GLY A 287 18.36 -20.50 -36.32
N LEU A 288 17.98 -20.94 -37.50
CA LEU A 288 18.32 -22.26 -38.07
C LEU A 288 19.76 -22.23 -38.55
#